data_d252461f79fb3abc44737b3c1810a289
#
_entry.id   d252461f79fb3abc44737b3c1810a289
#
_cell.length_a   1.000
_cell.length_b   1.000
_cell.length_c   1.000
_cell.angle_alpha   90.00
_cell.angle_beta   90.00
_cell.angle_gamma   90.00
#
_symmetry.space_group_name_H-M   'P 1'
#
loop_
_entity.id
_entity.type
_entity.pdbx_description
1 polymer ?
#
loop_
_entity_poly.entity_id
_entity_poly.type
_entity_poly.pdbx_seq_one_letter_code
_entity_poly.pdbx_strand_id
1 'polypeptide(L)'
;LPEMLGIPVIPVSARKRTGLEILMHAVSHHKDAVMPDKLVHHHTMPSHHKHDHHADHAMVYSDEIEDKIDSISDALQKRYPEIIHVRWCAIKLLEGDKEISEKYPVDLPQVLDRSYETEIINQKYEFIEEIVQEVLVNKEEKAQSTDKADRILTHPIFGIPIFLGIMALVFLLTFTVGDF
;
A
#
# COMPACT_ATOMS: atom_id res chain seq x y z
N LEU A 1 -7.88 5.05 5.91
CA LEU A 1 -7.14 4.60 4.72
C LEU A 1 -7.35 5.52 3.51
N PRO A 2 -8.59 5.90 3.08
CA PRO A 2 -8.79 6.84 1.97
C PRO A 2 -8.11 8.19 2.21
N GLU A 3 -8.24 8.73 3.40
CA GLU A 3 -7.65 10.02 3.80
C GLU A 3 -6.13 9.99 3.76
N MET A 4 -5.52 8.87 4.10
CA MET A 4 -4.06 8.70 4.13
C MET A 4 -3.46 8.47 2.75
N LEU A 5 -4.20 7.82 1.87
CA LEU A 5 -3.74 7.52 0.51
C LEU A 5 -4.10 8.61 -0.50
N GLY A 6 -4.98 9.55 -0.14
CA GLY A 6 -5.49 10.57 -1.06
C GLY A 6 -6.33 10.01 -2.22
N ILE A 7 -6.70 8.73 -2.17
CA ILE A 7 -7.48 8.05 -3.20
C ILE A 7 -8.73 7.39 -2.59
N PRO A 8 -9.83 7.27 -3.36
CA PRO A 8 -11.01 6.56 -2.88
C PRO A 8 -10.73 5.08 -2.68
N VAL A 9 -11.01 4.58 -1.48
CA VAL A 9 -10.88 3.15 -1.12
C VAL A 9 -12.28 2.60 -0.89
N ILE A 10 -12.70 1.66 -1.73
CA ILE A 10 -14.04 1.10 -1.75
C ILE A 10 -13.99 -0.36 -1.34
N PRO A 11 -14.61 -0.75 -0.21
CA PRO A 11 -14.68 -2.15 0.20
C PRO A 11 -15.64 -2.92 -0.73
N VAL A 12 -15.10 -3.96 -1.38
CA VAL A 12 -15.86 -4.79 -2.32
C VAL A 12 -15.82 -6.26 -1.89
N SER A 13 -16.95 -6.94 -1.95
CA SER A 13 -17.02 -8.39 -1.79
C SER A 13 -17.68 -9.03 -3.01
N ALA A 14 -16.88 -9.68 -3.85
CA ALA A 14 -17.37 -10.40 -5.03
C ALA A 14 -18.35 -11.52 -4.64
N ARG A 15 -18.07 -12.25 -3.55
CA ARG A 15 -18.92 -13.33 -3.04
C ARG A 15 -20.30 -12.85 -2.58
N LYS A 16 -20.33 -11.70 -1.89
CA LYS A 16 -21.58 -11.11 -1.34
C LYS A 16 -22.22 -10.13 -2.32
N ARG A 17 -21.57 -9.83 -3.44
CA ARG A 17 -21.98 -8.80 -4.43
C ARG A 17 -22.24 -7.43 -3.80
N THR A 18 -21.50 -7.07 -2.74
CA THR A 18 -21.61 -5.78 -2.07
C THR A 18 -20.49 -4.84 -2.53
N GLY A 19 -20.77 -3.54 -2.64
CA GLY A 19 -19.82 -2.51 -3.00
C GLY A 19 -19.53 -2.35 -4.51
N LEU A 20 -20.02 -3.24 -5.37
CA LEU A 20 -19.77 -3.20 -6.81
C LEU A 20 -20.38 -1.97 -7.48
N GLU A 21 -21.60 -1.57 -7.09
CA GLU A 21 -22.26 -0.38 -7.63
C GLU A 21 -21.51 0.90 -7.26
N ILE A 22 -21.02 0.97 -6.01
CA ILE A 22 -20.22 2.11 -5.53
C ILE A 22 -18.89 2.17 -6.29
N LEU A 23 -18.26 1.01 -6.52
CA LEU A 23 -17.03 0.94 -7.33
C LEU A 23 -17.27 1.41 -8.76
N MET A 24 -18.31 0.93 -9.42
CA MET A 24 -18.65 1.33 -10.79
C MET A 24 -18.97 2.82 -10.87
N HIS A 25 -19.71 3.35 -9.89
CA HIS A 25 -19.99 4.78 -9.80
C HIS A 25 -18.70 5.59 -9.62
N ALA A 26 -17.81 5.17 -8.72
CA ALA A 26 -16.54 5.85 -8.49
C ALA A 26 -15.65 5.85 -9.73
N VAL A 27 -15.57 4.72 -10.45
CA VAL A 27 -14.79 4.62 -11.70
C VAL A 27 -15.38 5.48 -12.81
N SER A 28 -16.71 5.49 -12.97
CA SER A 28 -17.37 6.27 -14.04
C SER A 28 -17.32 7.80 -13.81
N HIS A 29 -17.21 8.23 -12.55
CA HIS A 29 -17.16 9.64 -12.17
C HIS A 29 -15.79 10.07 -11.66
N HIS A 30 -14.77 9.21 -11.81
CA HIS A 30 -13.42 9.56 -11.43
C HIS A 30 -12.93 10.73 -12.28
N LYS A 31 -12.77 11.87 -11.64
CA LYS A 31 -12.02 13.01 -12.17
C LYS A 31 -10.71 13.02 -11.38
N ASP A 32 -9.61 13.32 -12.06
CA ASP A 32 -8.34 13.55 -11.38
C ASP A 32 -8.56 14.59 -10.28
N ALA A 33 -8.76 14.11 -9.07
CA ALA A 33 -8.98 14.96 -7.92
C ALA A 33 -7.62 15.48 -7.45
N VAL A 34 -7.53 16.77 -7.27
CA VAL A 34 -6.42 17.41 -6.55
C VAL A 34 -6.34 16.73 -5.18
N MET A 35 -5.16 16.22 -4.81
CA MET A 35 -4.96 15.55 -3.52
C MET A 35 -5.38 16.47 -2.36
N PRO A 36 -6.06 15.95 -1.33
CA PRO A 36 -6.42 16.77 -0.17
C PRO A 36 -5.17 17.16 0.63
N ASP A 37 -5.12 18.41 1.05
CA ASP A 37 -4.06 19.13 1.80
C ASP A 37 -3.58 18.47 3.11
N LYS A 38 -4.11 17.31 3.51
CA LYS A 38 -3.97 16.78 4.88
C LYS A 38 -3.04 15.58 5.03
N LEU A 39 -2.35 15.15 3.99
CA LEU A 39 -1.49 13.96 4.04
C LEU A 39 -0.01 14.30 3.97
N VAL A 40 0.41 15.17 4.87
CA VAL A 40 1.83 15.49 5.04
C VAL A 40 2.39 14.62 6.16
N HIS A 41 3.11 13.58 5.82
CA HIS A 41 3.97 12.86 6.76
C HIS A 41 5.24 13.68 6.97
N HIS A 42 5.35 14.31 8.15
CA HIS A 42 6.57 15.01 8.55
C HIS A 42 7.59 13.99 9.03
N HIS A 43 8.61 13.73 8.24
CA HIS A 43 9.87 13.27 8.82
C HIS A 43 10.43 14.41 9.65
N THR A 44 10.45 14.25 10.96
CA THR A 44 10.86 15.24 11.97
C THR A 44 12.36 15.54 11.86
N MET A 45 12.73 16.41 10.93
CA MET A 45 13.99 17.16 10.98
C MET A 45 13.70 18.60 10.56
N PRO A 46 14.15 19.61 11.31
CA PRO A 46 13.98 21.01 10.91
C PRO A 46 15.00 21.31 9.79
N SER A 47 14.58 21.21 8.55
CA SER A 47 15.41 21.65 7.42
C SER A 47 15.01 23.05 6.96
N HIS A 48 16.04 23.90 6.79
CA HIS A 48 15.93 25.29 6.37
C HIS A 48 15.85 25.43 4.83
N HIS A 49 15.12 24.58 4.11
CA HIS A 49 14.99 24.70 2.66
C HIS A 49 13.63 25.26 2.23
N LYS A 50 13.72 26.24 1.32
CA LYS A 50 12.64 27.14 0.86
C LYS A 50 11.64 26.51 -0.13
N HIS A 51 11.62 25.20 -0.30
CA HIS A 51 10.68 24.51 -1.18
C HIS A 51 9.70 23.69 -0.37
N ASP A 52 8.45 24.04 -0.45
CA ASP A 52 7.35 23.39 0.25
C ASP A 52 6.91 22.15 -0.57
N HIS A 53 7.69 21.07 -0.45
CA HIS A 53 7.44 19.80 -1.17
C HIS A 53 6.21 19.05 -0.65
N HIS A 54 5.61 19.55 0.43
CA HIS A 54 4.60 18.85 1.22
C HIS A 54 3.17 19.02 0.72
N ALA A 55 2.91 19.97 -0.18
CA ALA A 55 1.53 20.36 -0.50
C ALA A 55 0.80 19.42 -1.48
N ASP A 56 1.54 18.65 -2.32
CA ASP A 56 0.94 18.03 -3.50
C ASP A 56 1.06 16.48 -3.57
N HIS A 57 1.76 15.83 -2.63
CA HIS A 57 2.07 14.41 -2.74
C HIS A 57 1.72 13.60 -1.49
N ALA A 58 1.09 12.44 -1.67
CA ALA A 58 0.72 11.52 -0.57
C ALA A 58 1.95 10.94 0.15
N MET A 59 3.07 10.81 -0.55
CA MET A 59 4.35 10.37 -0.02
C MET A 59 5.44 11.37 -0.39
N VAL A 60 6.18 11.82 0.61
CA VAL A 60 7.34 12.69 0.46
C VAL A 60 8.57 11.92 0.95
N TYR A 61 9.63 11.92 0.16
CA TYR A 61 10.90 11.30 0.51
C TYR A 61 11.74 12.21 1.40
N SER A 62 12.92 11.74 1.81
CA SER A 62 13.88 12.59 2.52
C SER A 62 14.30 13.78 1.68
N ASP A 63 14.68 14.88 2.32
CA ASP A 63 15.05 16.14 1.65
C ASP A 63 16.12 15.93 0.56
N GLU A 64 17.11 15.07 0.82
CA GLU A 64 18.15 14.74 -0.18
C GLU A 64 17.56 14.13 -1.46
N ILE A 65 16.58 13.23 -1.33
CA ILE A 65 15.94 12.57 -2.47
C ILE A 65 14.99 13.54 -3.17
N GLU A 66 14.24 14.35 -2.42
CA GLU A 66 13.34 15.36 -2.99
C GLU A 66 14.09 16.41 -3.78
N ASP A 67 15.20 16.94 -3.29
CA ASP A 67 16.05 17.89 -4.01
C ASP A 67 16.54 17.31 -5.35
N LYS A 68 16.87 16.02 -5.37
CA LYS A 68 17.25 15.32 -6.59
C LYS A 68 16.07 15.12 -7.55
N ILE A 69 14.90 14.74 -7.02
CA ILE A 69 13.66 14.60 -7.80
C ILE A 69 13.32 15.92 -8.47
N ASP A 70 13.40 17.03 -7.75
CA ASP A 70 13.10 18.36 -8.30
C ASP A 70 14.09 18.76 -9.38
N SER A 71 15.38 18.55 -9.15
CA SER A 71 16.43 18.84 -10.14
C SER A 71 16.22 18.06 -11.44
N ILE A 72 15.83 16.79 -11.34
CA ILE A 72 15.54 15.96 -12.52
C ILE A 72 14.21 16.39 -13.16
N SER A 73 13.19 16.69 -12.36
CA SER A 73 11.87 17.12 -12.84
C SER A 73 11.99 18.41 -13.65
N ASP A 74 12.76 19.40 -13.17
CA ASP A 74 13.03 20.64 -13.87
C ASP A 74 13.73 20.41 -15.22
N ALA A 75 14.71 19.50 -15.23
CA ALA A 75 15.44 19.16 -16.45
C ALA A 75 14.54 18.42 -17.47
N LEU A 76 13.72 17.49 -16.98
CA LEU A 76 12.74 16.78 -17.80
C LEU A 76 11.71 17.72 -18.39
N GLN A 77 11.14 18.63 -17.60
CA GLN A 77 10.10 19.55 -18.05
C GLN A 77 10.64 20.55 -19.07
N LYS A 78 11.89 21.00 -18.94
CA LYS A 78 12.54 21.86 -19.93
C LYS A 78 12.78 21.15 -21.26
N ARG A 79 13.13 19.86 -21.22
CA ARG A 79 13.50 19.10 -22.42
C ARG A 79 12.31 18.39 -23.08
N TYR A 80 11.32 17.98 -22.29
CA TYR A 80 10.16 17.20 -22.70
C TYR A 80 8.87 17.80 -22.10
N PRO A 81 8.39 18.95 -22.56
CA PRO A 81 7.23 19.64 -21.97
C PRO A 81 5.93 18.82 -22.01
N GLU A 82 5.86 17.79 -22.87
CA GLU A 82 4.71 16.91 -23.03
C GLU A 82 4.61 15.80 -21.99
N ILE A 83 5.59 15.63 -21.11
CA ILE A 83 5.55 14.60 -20.06
C ILE A 83 4.46 14.95 -19.05
N ILE A 84 3.48 14.06 -18.87
CA ILE A 84 2.37 14.23 -17.92
C ILE A 84 2.79 13.91 -16.50
N HIS A 85 3.63 12.88 -16.29
CA HIS A 85 4.03 12.37 -14.98
C HIS A 85 5.51 12.63 -14.69
N VAL A 86 5.91 13.90 -14.68
CA VAL A 86 7.31 14.31 -14.55
C VAL A 86 7.96 13.75 -13.29
N ARG A 87 7.32 13.91 -12.12
CA ARG A 87 7.83 13.41 -10.84
C ARG A 87 8.03 11.88 -10.85
N TRP A 88 7.09 11.12 -11.41
CA TRP A 88 7.22 9.68 -11.52
C TRP A 88 8.43 9.29 -12.39
N CYS A 89 8.63 9.96 -13.52
CA CYS A 89 9.79 9.74 -14.37
C CYS A 89 11.11 10.09 -13.65
N ALA A 90 11.13 11.16 -12.86
CA ALA A 90 12.29 11.56 -12.07
C ALA A 90 12.65 10.49 -11.02
N ILE A 91 11.64 9.96 -10.29
CA ILE A 91 11.85 8.87 -9.34
C ILE A 91 12.39 7.63 -10.06
N LYS A 92 11.85 7.26 -11.21
CA LYS A 92 12.32 6.12 -11.99
C LYS A 92 13.77 6.27 -12.47
N LEU A 93 14.16 7.48 -12.87
CA LEU A 93 15.55 7.77 -13.22
C LEU A 93 16.49 7.63 -12.01
N LEU A 94 16.06 8.06 -10.82
CA LEU A 94 16.83 7.87 -9.58
C LEU A 94 16.94 6.40 -9.16
N GLU A 95 15.88 5.60 -9.40
CA GLU A 95 15.90 4.15 -9.19
C GLU A 95 16.84 3.44 -10.20
N GLY A 96 17.24 4.11 -11.28
CA GLY A 96 18.09 3.54 -12.32
C GLY A 96 17.32 2.71 -13.35
N ASP A 97 16.06 3.03 -13.59
CA ASP A 97 15.21 2.36 -14.58
C ASP A 97 15.74 2.60 -16.00
N LYS A 98 16.11 1.52 -16.68
CA LYS A 98 16.71 1.56 -18.01
C LYS A 98 15.76 2.02 -19.10
N GLU A 99 14.49 1.58 -19.03
CA GLU A 99 13.49 1.92 -20.04
C GLU A 99 13.20 3.42 -20.01
N ILE A 100 13.04 4.00 -18.82
CA ILE A 100 12.81 5.43 -18.67
C ILE A 100 14.08 6.24 -19.02
N SER A 101 15.25 5.75 -18.67
CA SER A 101 16.53 6.38 -19.03
C SER A 101 16.78 6.43 -20.54
N GLU A 102 16.40 5.39 -21.27
CA GLU A 102 16.49 5.33 -22.73
C GLU A 102 15.43 6.24 -23.40
N LYS A 103 14.23 6.28 -22.84
CA LYS A 103 13.12 7.06 -23.38
C LYS A 103 13.26 8.56 -23.13
N TYR A 104 13.73 8.94 -21.95
CA TYR A 104 13.91 10.33 -21.52
C TYR A 104 15.33 10.57 -21.01
N PRO A 105 16.34 10.57 -21.89
CA PRO A 105 17.73 10.77 -21.48
C PRO A 105 17.95 12.18 -20.92
N VAL A 106 18.46 12.23 -19.70
CA VAL A 106 18.82 13.46 -18.97
C VAL A 106 20.28 13.37 -18.57
N ASP A 107 21.05 14.40 -18.85
CA ASP A 107 22.47 14.49 -18.50
C ASP A 107 22.63 15.31 -17.21
N LEU A 108 22.56 14.65 -16.07
CA LEU A 108 22.74 15.21 -14.72
C LEU A 108 23.68 14.34 -13.90
N PRO A 109 24.98 14.28 -14.21
CA PRO A 109 25.91 13.36 -13.56
C PRO A 109 26.09 13.63 -12.06
N GLN A 110 25.81 14.84 -11.59
CA GLN A 110 25.88 15.20 -10.16
C GLN A 110 24.67 14.69 -9.35
N VAL A 111 23.55 14.41 -10.01
CA VAL A 111 22.29 13.95 -9.39
C VAL A 111 22.10 12.46 -9.59
N LEU A 112 22.43 11.98 -10.79
CA LEU A 112 22.37 10.57 -11.19
C LEU A 112 23.74 9.91 -11.04
N ASP A 113 24.42 10.16 -9.92
CA ASP A 113 25.75 9.64 -9.60
C ASP A 113 25.75 8.14 -9.29
N ARG A 114 24.63 7.63 -8.78
CA ARG A 114 24.39 6.22 -8.45
C ARG A 114 22.89 5.90 -8.50
N SER A 115 22.53 4.63 -8.36
CA SER A 115 21.13 4.24 -8.15
C SER A 115 20.74 4.50 -6.68
N TYR A 116 19.58 5.11 -6.50
CA TYR A 116 18.94 5.38 -5.21
C TYR A 116 17.77 4.41 -4.93
N GLU A 117 17.72 3.31 -5.68
CA GLU A 117 16.62 2.32 -5.60
C GLU A 117 16.41 1.81 -4.17
N THR A 118 17.49 1.44 -3.48
CA THR A 118 17.41 0.89 -2.12
C THR A 118 16.84 1.90 -1.13
N GLU A 119 17.31 3.14 -1.18
CA GLU A 119 16.85 4.22 -0.30
C GLU A 119 15.38 4.56 -0.56
N ILE A 120 15.00 4.64 -1.81
CA ILE A 120 13.61 4.90 -2.23
C ILE A 120 12.68 3.77 -1.80
N ILE A 121 13.10 2.51 -1.99
CA ILE A 121 12.32 1.34 -1.58
C ILE A 121 12.15 1.31 -0.06
N ASN A 122 13.22 1.53 0.70
CA ASN A 122 13.13 1.53 2.16
C ASN A 122 12.13 2.59 2.67
N GLN A 123 12.20 3.81 2.16
CA GLN A 123 11.25 4.86 2.53
C GLN A 123 9.79 4.54 2.11
N LYS A 124 9.59 3.88 0.96
CA LYS A 124 8.27 3.37 0.58
C LYS A 124 7.74 2.34 1.59
N TYR A 125 8.61 1.43 2.07
CA TYR A 125 8.21 0.44 3.07
C TYR A 125 7.92 1.07 4.42
N GLU A 126 8.70 2.05 4.87
CA GLU A 126 8.44 2.81 6.10
C GLU A 126 7.07 3.50 6.03
N PHE A 127 6.76 4.16 4.93
CA PHE A 127 5.45 4.77 4.70
C PHE A 127 4.29 3.76 4.73
N ILE A 128 4.47 2.59 4.08
CA ILE A 128 3.47 1.52 4.09
C ILE A 128 3.27 0.98 5.51
N GLU A 129 4.36 0.79 6.27
CA GLU A 129 4.29 0.27 7.63
C GLU A 129 3.54 1.23 8.56
N GLU A 130 3.79 2.53 8.44
CA GLU A 130 3.08 3.58 9.18
C GLU A 130 1.57 3.54 8.88
N ILE A 131 1.18 3.50 7.60
CA ILE A 131 -0.22 3.36 7.18
C ILE A 131 -0.84 2.08 7.75
N VAL A 132 -0.12 0.97 7.66
CA VAL A 132 -0.60 -0.33 8.16
C VAL A 132 -0.82 -0.29 9.66
N GLN A 133 0.08 0.31 10.43
CA GLN A 133 -0.06 0.45 11.89
C GLN A 133 -1.28 1.29 12.27
N GLU A 134 -1.51 2.40 11.57
CA GLU A 134 -2.63 3.29 11.85
C GLU A 134 -4.00 2.70 11.43
N VAL A 135 -4.02 1.91 10.35
CA VAL A 135 -5.26 1.30 9.83
C VAL A 135 -5.60 -0.02 10.51
N LEU A 136 -4.62 -0.74 11.06
CA LEU A 136 -4.82 -2.00 11.75
C LEU A 136 -5.40 -1.82 13.16
N VAL A 137 -6.61 -1.27 13.25
CA VAL A 137 -7.39 -1.25 14.48
C VAL A 137 -8.04 -2.63 14.65
N ASN A 138 -7.72 -3.34 15.75
CA ASN A 138 -8.36 -4.61 16.17
C ASN A 138 -7.99 -5.91 15.41
N LYS A 139 -6.80 -6.02 14.84
CA LYS A 139 -6.33 -7.31 14.30
C LYS A 139 -6.18 -8.39 15.39
N GLU A 140 -5.83 -7.98 16.61
CA GLU A 140 -5.57 -8.91 17.72
C GLU A 140 -6.84 -9.59 18.28
N GLU A 141 -7.99 -8.90 18.32
CA GLU A 141 -9.20 -9.48 18.90
C GLU A 141 -9.86 -10.56 18.03
N LYS A 142 -9.86 -10.41 16.71
CA LYS A 142 -10.42 -11.43 15.79
C LYS A 142 -9.50 -12.62 15.57
N ALA A 143 -8.20 -12.37 15.51
CA ALA A 143 -7.20 -13.44 15.38
C ALA A 143 -7.19 -14.37 16.60
N GLN A 144 -7.24 -13.81 17.83
CA GLN A 144 -7.18 -14.59 19.07
C GLN A 144 -8.32 -15.61 19.24
N SER A 145 -9.51 -15.35 18.74
CA SER A 145 -10.64 -16.29 18.86
C SER A 145 -10.49 -17.46 17.89
N THR A 146 -10.08 -17.20 16.67
CA THR A 146 -9.87 -18.26 15.65
C THR A 146 -8.62 -19.07 15.97
N ASP A 147 -7.54 -18.42 16.39
CA ASP A 147 -6.28 -19.08 16.74
C ASP A 147 -6.39 -19.99 17.98
N LYS A 148 -7.26 -19.63 18.96
CA LYS A 148 -7.53 -20.50 20.12
C LYS A 148 -8.27 -21.77 19.72
N ALA A 149 -9.28 -21.65 18.86
CA ALA A 149 -10.02 -22.82 18.36
C ALA A 149 -9.09 -23.71 17.52
N ASP A 150 -8.31 -23.10 16.63
CA ASP A 150 -7.40 -23.81 15.76
C ASP A 150 -6.28 -24.53 16.55
N ARG A 151 -5.72 -23.87 17.57
CA ARG A 151 -4.72 -24.48 18.48
C ARG A 151 -5.24 -25.71 19.21
N ILE A 152 -6.53 -25.74 19.57
CA ILE A 152 -7.14 -26.88 20.25
C ILE A 152 -7.43 -28.01 19.26
N LEU A 153 -7.99 -27.67 18.09
CA LEU A 153 -8.34 -28.66 17.08
C LEU A 153 -7.11 -29.29 16.39
N THR A 154 -6.05 -28.52 16.20
CA THR A 154 -4.82 -28.98 15.54
C THR A 154 -3.74 -29.46 16.52
N HIS A 155 -4.04 -29.51 17.80
CA HIS A 155 -3.08 -30.00 18.80
C HIS A 155 -2.71 -31.45 18.55
N PRO A 156 -1.42 -31.82 18.48
CA PRO A 156 -0.98 -33.18 18.08
C PRO A 156 -1.48 -34.29 18.98
N ILE A 157 -1.81 -33.99 20.25
CA ILE A 157 -2.32 -34.97 21.20
C ILE A 157 -3.85 -34.90 21.32
N PHE A 158 -4.43 -33.70 21.36
CA PHE A 158 -5.86 -33.52 21.55
C PHE A 158 -6.69 -33.51 20.24
N GLY A 159 -6.07 -33.25 19.12
CA GLY A 159 -6.74 -33.22 17.80
C GLY A 159 -7.34 -34.59 17.44
N ILE A 160 -6.62 -35.72 17.71
CA ILE A 160 -7.10 -37.07 17.40
C ILE A 160 -8.37 -37.42 18.19
N PRO A 161 -8.38 -37.31 19.56
CA PRO A 161 -9.60 -37.64 20.31
C PRO A 161 -10.77 -36.68 20.01
N ILE A 162 -10.50 -35.41 19.73
CA ILE A 162 -11.57 -34.45 19.32
C ILE A 162 -12.16 -34.88 18.00
N PHE A 163 -11.32 -35.22 17.01
CA PHE A 163 -11.79 -35.71 15.71
C PHE A 163 -12.66 -36.96 15.84
N LEU A 164 -12.20 -37.96 16.65
CA LEU A 164 -12.96 -39.17 16.92
C LEU A 164 -14.30 -38.87 17.61
N GLY A 165 -14.32 -37.90 18.54
CA GLY A 165 -15.54 -37.45 19.21
C GLY A 165 -16.54 -36.84 18.26
N ILE A 166 -16.07 -35.97 17.35
CA ILE A 166 -16.91 -35.36 16.30
C ILE A 166 -17.45 -36.43 15.35
N MET A 167 -16.61 -37.37 14.92
CA MET A 167 -17.01 -38.47 14.05
C MET A 167 -18.07 -39.37 14.73
N ALA A 168 -17.86 -39.73 15.99
CA ALA A 168 -18.83 -40.50 16.75
C ALA A 168 -20.18 -39.78 16.90
N LEU A 169 -20.14 -38.45 17.13
CA LEU A 169 -21.35 -37.62 17.21
C LEU A 169 -22.11 -37.57 15.88
N VAL A 170 -21.37 -37.41 14.76
CA VAL A 170 -21.97 -37.41 13.42
C VAL A 170 -22.59 -38.76 13.11
N PHE A 171 -21.91 -39.88 13.42
CA PHE A 171 -22.49 -41.24 13.26
C PHE A 171 -23.74 -41.43 14.09
N LEU A 172 -23.72 -41.05 15.36
CA LEU A 172 -24.83 -41.18 16.26
C LEU A 172 -26.05 -40.36 15.76
N LEU A 173 -25.84 -39.15 15.33
CA LEU A 173 -26.88 -38.31 14.70
C LEU A 173 -27.45 -38.96 13.42
N THR A 174 -26.59 -39.45 12.56
CA THR A 174 -26.98 -40.04 11.28
C THR A 174 -27.81 -41.30 11.51
N PHE A 175 -27.45 -42.16 12.44
CA PHE A 175 -28.20 -43.39 12.77
C PHE A 175 -29.50 -43.07 13.51
N THR A 176 -29.49 -42.10 14.45
CA THR A 176 -30.68 -41.76 15.21
C THR A 176 -31.74 -41.03 14.37
N VAL A 177 -31.30 -40.18 13.44
CA VAL A 177 -32.24 -39.42 12.56
C VAL A 177 -32.56 -40.19 11.30
N GLY A 178 -31.68 -41.09 10.84
CA GLY A 178 -31.91 -41.92 9.65
C GLY A 178 -32.82 -43.15 9.90
N ASP A 179 -33.07 -43.52 11.16
CA ASP A 179 -33.89 -44.66 11.53
C ASP A 179 -35.38 -44.25 11.83
N PHE A 180 -35.70 -42.98 11.58
CA PHE A 180 -37.02 -42.38 11.68
C PHE A 180 -37.62 -42.14 10.28
#